data_28a83ae02748b1ab98d83d40650ad309
#
_entry.id   28a83ae02748b1ab98d83d40650ad309
#
_cell.length_a   1.000
_cell.length_b   1.000
_cell.length_c   1.000
_cell.angle_alpha   90.00
_cell.angle_beta   90.00
_cell.angle_gamma   90.00
#
_symmetry.space_group_name_H-M   'P 1'
#
loop_
_entity.id
_entity.type
_entity.pdbx_description
1 polymer ?
#
loop_
_entity_poly.entity_id
_entity_poly.type
_entity_poly.pdbx_seq_one_letter_code
_entity_poly.pdbx_strand_id
1 'polypeptide(L)'
;MKRGEIWWASMGEPRGSEPGFRRPVVIVSSNEFNDSYIQTVICATITSNLRLAGAPGNFKITKSKSGLSKESVVNISQIITLDKSFLTEQVGNLNNRQLISLNEGLRLVLNL
;
A
#
# COMPACT_ATOMS: atom_id res chain seq x y z
N MET A 1 9.55 -4.23 9.14
CA MET A 1 8.39 -3.85 8.31
C MET A 1 7.13 -3.90 9.14
N LYS A 2 6.50 -2.75 9.33
CA LYS A 2 5.31 -2.64 10.18
C LYS A 2 4.11 -2.23 9.36
N ARG A 3 2.93 -2.68 9.80
CA ARG A 3 1.67 -2.33 9.15
C ARG A 3 1.52 -0.81 9.09
N GLY A 4 1.14 -0.28 7.94
CA GLY A 4 0.99 1.15 7.70
C GLY A 4 2.24 1.86 7.20
N GLU A 5 3.39 1.19 7.17
CA GLU A 5 4.58 1.77 6.56
C GLU A 5 4.43 1.86 5.05
N ILE A 6 4.95 2.95 4.48
CA ILE A 6 4.98 3.18 3.03
C ILE A 6 6.38 2.90 2.53
N TRP A 7 6.48 2.02 1.55
CA TRP A 7 7.75 1.59 0.97
C TRP A 7 7.73 1.72 -0.54
N TRP A 8 8.88 1.99 -1.13
CA TRP A 8 9.09 1.74 -2.55
C TRP A 8 9.31 0.26 -2.75
N ALA A 9 8.61 -0.30 -3.74
CA ALA A 9 8.73 -1.71 -4.07
C ALA A 9 9.08 -1.90 -5.54
N SER A 10 9.95 -2.87 -5.82
CA SER A 10 10.30 -3.28 -7.18
C SER A 10 9.41 -4.45 -7.56
N MET A 11 8.54 -4.26 -8.55
CA MET A 11 7.50 -5.23 -8.90
C MET A 11 7.70 -5.91 -10.25
N GLY A 12 8.84 -5.70 -10.90
CA GLY A 12 9.08 -6.23 -12.23
C GLY A 12 8.21 -5.57 -13.30
N GLU A 13 8.02 -6.25 -14.44
CA GLU A 13 7.24 -5.71 -15.55
C GLU A 13 5.75 -5.87 -15.32
N PRO A 14 4.91 -4.85 -15.68
CA PRO A 14 3.47 -4.98 -15.55
C PRO A 14 2.91 -6.05 -16.50
N ARG A 15 1.85 -6.72 -16.04
CA ARG A 15 1.12 -7.72 -16.84
C ARG A 15 -0.36 -7.36 -16.82
N GLY A 16 -0.91 -7.00 -17.98
CA GLY A 16 -2.29 -6.58 -18.08
C GLY A 16 -2.55 -5.36 -17.19
N SER A 17 -3.51 -5.46 -16.29
CA SER A 17 -3.83 -4.39 -15.35
C SER A 17 -3.09 -4.50 -14.01
N GLU A 18 -2.16 -5.48 -13.87
CA GLU A 18 -1.35 -5.62 -12.67
C GLU A 18 -0.33 -4.48 -12.57
N PRO A 19 -0.06 -3.99 -11.34
CA PRO A 19 1.01 -3.00 -11.18
C PRO A 19 2.37 -3.61 -11.45
N GLY A 20 3.29 -2.81 -11.97
CA GLY A 20 4.64 -3.26 -12.27
C GLY A 20 5.67 -2.16 -12.00
N PHE A 21 6.93 -2.44 -12.32
CA PHE A 21 8.07 -1.55 -12.11
C PHE A 21 8.22 -1.14 -10.64
N ARG A 22 8.83 0.03 -10.39
CA ARG A 22 9.01 0.56 -9.04
C ARG A 22 7.80 1.39 -8.67
N ARG A 23 7.12 1.02 -7.60
CA ARG A 23 5.91 1.72 -7.14
C ARG A 23 5.89 1.82 -5.62
N PRO A 24 5.26 2.88 -5.07
CA PRO A 24 5.03 2.93 -3.65
C PRO A 24 3.89 1.98 -3.26
N VAL A 25 4.04 1.37 -2.11
CA VAL A 25 3.06 0.46 -1.52
C VAL A 25 2.91 0.77 -0.03
N VAL A 26 1.78 0.39 0.55
CA VAL A 26 1.60 0.42 1.99
C VAL A 26 1.44 -1.00 2.51
N ILE A 27 2.13 -1.32 3.60
CA ILE A 27 2.04 -2.65 4.23
C ILE A 27 0.69 -2.76 4.94
N VAL A 28 -0.11 -3.76 4.58
CA VAL A 28 -1.43 -4.00 5.17
C VAL A 28 -1.48 -5.25 6.06
N SER A 29 -0.52 -6.15 5.94
CA SER A 29 -0.44 -7.32 6.80
C SER A 29 -0.07 -6.93 8.22
N SER A 30 -0.54 -7.74 9.20
CA SER A 30 -0.33 -7.43 10.61
C SER A 30 1.15 -7.50 11.01
N ASN A 31 1.49 -6.79 12.08
CA ASN A 31 2.87 -6.82 12.59
C ASN A 31 3.29 -8.24 12.99
N GLU A 32 2.38 -9.01 13.57
CA GLU A 32 2.67 -10.41 13.92
C GLU A 32 3.02 -11.25 12.69
N PHE A 33 2.24 -11.09 11.61
CA PHE A 33 2.52 -11.75 10.34
C PHE A 33 3.88 -11.28 9.77
N ASN A 34 4.11 -9.97 9.76
CA ASN A 34 5.33 -9.38 9.20
C ASN A 34 6.59 -9.80 9.96
N ASP A 35 6.48 -9.98 11.29
CA ASP A 35 7.60 -10.37 12.15
C ASP A 35 7.86 -11.88 12.14
N SER A 36 6.99 -12.66 11.52
CA SER A 36 7.17 -14.11 11.43
C SER A 36 8.29 -14.44 10.44
N TYR A 37 8.64 -15.72 10.36
CA TYR A 37 9.67 -16.20 9.43
C TYR A 37 9.20 -16.22 7.98
N ILE A 38 7.94 -15.95 7.70
CA ILE A 38 7.44 -15.86 6.32
C ILE A 38 8.13 -14.71 5.59
N GLN A 39 8.61 -14.99 4.40
CA GLN A 39 9.43 -14.03 3.63
C GLN A 39 8.62 -13.02 2.83
N THR A 40 7.29 -13.02 2.98
CA THR A 40 6.41 -12.12 2.23
C THR A 40 5.64 -11.19 3.16
N VAL A 41 5.18 -10.08 2.60
CA VAL A 41 4.24 -9.15 3.24
C VAL A 41 3.10 -8.88 2.27
N ILE A 42 1.95 -8.49 2.80
CA ILE A 42 0.79 -8.14 1.99
C ILE A 42 0.68 -6.62 1.96
N CYS A 43 0.57 -6.07 0.77
CA CYS A 43 0.58 -4.62 0.54
C CYS A 43 -0.61 -4.19 -0.31
N ALA A 44 -0.98 -2.93 -0.21
CA ALA A 44 -1.84 -2.26 -1.18
C ALA A 44 -0.99 -1.29 -2.00
N THR A 45 -1.24 -1.20 -3.29
CA THR A 45 -0.47 -0.28 -4.13
C THR A 45 -0.92 1.16 -3.91
N ILE A 46 -0.01 2.08 -4.16
CA ILE A 46 -0.26 3.52 -4.10
C ILE A 46 -0.07 4.07 -5.50
N THR A 47 -1.01 4.89 -5.95
CA THR A 47 -0.99 5.46 -7.29
C THR A 47 -1.08 6.99 -7.23
N SER A 48 -0.46 7.67 -8.19
CA SER A 48 -0.63 9.10 -8.37
C SER A 48 -1.85 9.47 -9.21
N ASN A 49 -2.60 8.48 -9.69
CA ASN A 49 -3.83 8.74 -10.43
C ASN A 49 -4.96 9.08 -9.44
N LEU A 50 -5.19 10.39 -9.25
CA LEU A 50 -6.14 10.88 -8.26
C LEU A 50 -7.61 10.54 -8.57
N ARG A 51 -7.91 10.15 -9.81
CA ARG A 51 -9.27 9.70 -10.18
C ARG A 51 -9.67 8.45 -9.40
N LEU A 52 -8.71 7.61 -9.02
CA LEU A 52 -8.96 6.38 -8.29
C LEU A 52 -9.39 6.65 -6.84
N ALA A 53 -9.31 7.87 -6.34
CA ALA A 53 -9.81 8.21 -5.02
C ALA A 53 -11.33 7.97 -4.90
N GLY A 54 -12.07 8.03 -6.02
CA GLY A 54 -13.51 7.76 -6.02
C GLY A 54 -13.90 6.29 -6.04
N ALA A 55 -12.95 5.38 -6.20
CA ALA A 55 -13.25 3.94 -6.18
C ALA A 55 -13.52 3.46 -4.75
N PRO A 56 -14.40 2.46 -4.58
CA PRO A 56 -14.74 1.96 -3.23
C PRO A 56 -13.52 1.56 -2.42
N GLY A 57 -13.44 2.03 -1.18
CA GLY A 57 -12.37 1.70 -0.25
C GLY A 57 -11.10 2.52 -0.40
N ASN A 58 -10.91 3.21 -1.51
CA ASN A 58 -9.71 4.00 -1.75
C ASN A 58 -9.76 5.33 -0.99
N PHE A 59 -8.57 5.87 -0.70
CA PHE A 59 -8.47 7.18 -0.04
C PHE A 59 -7.18 7.89 -0.44
N LYS A 60 -7.24 9.23 -0.39
CA LYS A 60 -6.10 10.08 -0.71
C LYS A 60 -5.12 10.17 0.46
N ILE A 61 -3.84 10.30 0.14
CA ILE A 61 -2.79 10.66 1.09
C ILE A 61 -2.03 11.87 0.54
N THR A 62 -1.74 12.83 1.42
CA THR A 62 -1.04 14.05 1.03
C THR A 62 0.46 13.80 0.93
N LYS A 63 1.12 14.46 -0.03
CA LYS A 63 2.56 14.33 -0.21
C LYS A 63 3.36 14.76 1.02
N SER A 64 2.90 15.78 1.73
CA SER A 64 3.64 16.34 2.86
C SER A 64 3.73 15.41 4.07
N LYS A 65 2.81 14.44 4.19
CA LYS A 65 2.75 13.54 5.35
C LYS A 65 3.10 12.10 5.00
N SER A 66 3.02 11.74 3.73
CA SER A 66 3.28 10.38 3.29
C SER A 66 4.75 10.08 3.03
N GLY A 67 5.58 11.12 2.87
CA GLY A 67 6.96 10.98 2.42
C GLY A 67 7.09 10.86 0.90
N LEU A 68 5.97 10.86 0.18
CA LEU A 68 5.97 10.80 -1.28
C LEU A 68 6.03 12.19 -1.89
N SER A 69 6.57 12.28 -3.12
CA SER A 69 6.73 13.56 -3.82
C SER A 69 5.43 14.09 -4.43
N LYS A 70 4.40 13.28 -4.52
CA LYS A 70 3.10 13.63 -5.11
C LYS A 70 1.97 13.21 -4.21
N GLU A 71 0.86 13.96 -4.31
CA GLU A 71 -0.40 13.48 -3.75
C GLU A 71 -0.77 12.16 -4.43
N SER A 72 -1.28 11.24 -3.64
CA SER A 72 -1.46 9.87 -4.09
C SER A 72 -2.75 9.29 -3.51
N VAL A 73 -3.10 8.10 -4.00
CA VAL A 73 -4.26 7.35 -3.55
C VAL A 73 -3.81 5.96 -3.16
N VAL A 74 -4.24 5.50 -1.99
CA VAL A 74 -4.10 4.09 -1.62
C VAL A 74 -5.17 3.31 -2.37
N ASN A 75 -4.73 2.40 -3.24
CA ASN A 75 -5.62 1.62 -4.10
C ASN A 75 -5.88 0.26 -3.49
N ILE A 76 -6.96 0.17 -2.72
CA ILE A 76 -7.33 -1.05 -2.00
C ILE A 76 -7.66 -2.20 -2.95
N SER A 77 -8.11 -1.90 -4.16
CA SER A 77 -8.44 -2.95 -5.13
C SER A 77 -7.22 -3.71 -5.64
N GLN A 78 -6.02 -3.19 -5.39
CA GLN A 78 -4.78 -3.84 -5.81
C GLN A 78 -3.94 -4.25 -4.60
N ILE A 79 -4.44 -5.25 -3.91
CA ILE A 79 -3.73 -5.90 -2.81
C ILE A 79 -2.84 -6.96 -3.42
N ILE A 80 -1.56 -6.92 -3.06
CA ILE A 80 -0.56 -7.83 -3.61
C ILE A 80 0.31 -8.41 -2.49
N THR A 81 0.79 -9.63 -2.68
CA THR A 81 1.76 -10.25 -1.81
C THR A 81 3.13 -10.09 -2.44
N LEU A 82 4.06 -9.51 -1.70
CA LEU A 82 5.42 -9.25 -2.17
C LEU A 82 6.44 -9.94 -1.27
N ASP A 83 7.50 -10.46 -1.88
CA ASP A 83 8.69 -10.86 -1.13
C ASP A 83 9.27 -9.63 -0.43
N LYS A 84 9.68 -9.79 0.82
CA LYS A 84 10.25 -8.69 1.61
C LYS A 84 11.45 -8.04 0.92
N SER A 85 12.21 -8.79 0.15
CA SER A 85 13.37 -8.26 -0.59
C SER A 85 12.98 -7.28 -1.69
N PHE A 86 11.72 -7.26 -2.12
CA PHE A 86 11.25 -6.31 -3.13
C PHE A 86 10.99 -4.92 -2.55
N LEU A 87 10.86 -4.79 -1.24
CA LEU A 87 10.69 -3.51 -0.58
C LEU A 87 12.06 -2.90 -0.34
N THR A 88 12.37 -1.83 -1.08
CA THR A 88 13.75 -1.32 -1.19
C THR A 88 14.03 -0.10 -0.32
N GLU A 89 13.01 0.71 -0.03
CA GLU A 89 13.19 1.96 0.73
C GLU A 89 11.90 2.34 1.43
N GLN A 90 11.98 2.52 2.75
CA GLN A 90 10.86 3.08 3.51
C GLN A 90 10.84 4.60 3.34
N VAL A 91 9.68 5.17 3.01
CA VAL A 91 9.54 6.60 2.80
C VAL A 91 8.59 7.29 3.76
N GLY A 92 7.76 6.55 4.48
CA GLY A 92 6.84 7.16 5.41
C GLY A 92 5.93 6.15 6.09
N ASN A 93 4.90 6.68 6.75
CA ASN A 93 3.91 5.89 7.48
C ASN A 93 2.54 6.52 7.30
N LEU A 94 1.50 5.71 7.33
CA LEU A 94 0.14 6.21 7.49
C LEU A 94 -0.02 6.71 8.94
N ASN A 95 -0.72 7.82 9.12
CA ASN A 95 -1.10 8.29 10.45
C ASN A 95 -2.35 7.51 10.95
N ASN A 96 -2.79 7.79 12.18
CA ASN A 96 -3.91 7.06 12.77
C ASN A 96 -5.21 7.21 11.98
N ARG A 97 -5.51 8.39 11.45
CA ARG A 97 -6.70 8.63 10.64
C ARG A 97 -6.64 7.82 9.34
N GLN A 98 -5.49 7.80 8.70
CA GLN A 98 -5.28 7.04 7.46
C GLN A 98 -5.35 5.54 7.71
N LEU A 99 -4.86 5.05 8.86
CA LEU A 99 -5.01 3.65 9.25
C LEU A 99 -6.49 3.27 9.44
N ILE A 100 -7.31 4.15 9.99
CA ILE A 100 -8.75 3.94 10.08
C ILE A 100 -9.35 3.81 8.68
N SER A 101 -8.98 4.71 7.76
CA SER A 101 -9.43 4.64 6.36
C SER A 101 -9.00 3.34 5.68
N LEU A 102 -7.78 2.90 5.95
CA LEU A 102 -7.27 1.63 5.44
C LEU A 102 -8.13 0.46 5.94
N ASN A 103 -8.41 0.42 7.23
CA ASN A 103 -9.22 -0.64 7.82
C ASN A 103 -10.64 -0.66 7.25
N GLU A 104 -11.25 0.50 7.09
CA GLU A 104 -12.59 0.62 6.51
C GLU A 104 -12.60 0.14 5.05
N GLY A 105 -11.59 0.55 4.29
CA GLY A 105 -11.47 0.15 2.88
C GLY A 105 -11.29 -1.35 2.74
N LEU A 106 -10.44 -1.96 3.56
CA LEU A 106 -10.24 -3.41 3.55
C LEU A 106 -11.51 -4.18 3.94
N ARG A 107 -12.23 -3.69 4.94
CA ARG A 107 -13.50 -4.31 5.34
C ARG A 107 -14.53 -4.25 4.21
N LEU A 108 -14.62 -3.11 3.55
CA LEU A 108 -15.56 -2.92 2.46
C LEU A 108 -15.25 -3.85 1.28
N VAL A 109 -14.00 -3.83 0.83
CA VAL A 109 -13.62 -4.55 -0.40
C VAL A 109 -13.56 -6.06 -0.16
N LEU A 110 -13.11 -6.50 1.01
CA LEU A 110 -12.94 -7.92 1.34
C LEU A 110 -14.09 -8.50 2.15
N ASN A 111 -15.06 -7.69 2.52
CA ASN A 111 -16.23 -8.12 3.30
C ASN A 111 -15.82 -8.75 4.65
N LEU A 112 -15.05 -8.01 5.39
CA LEU A 112 -14.58 -8.46 6.71
C LEU A 112 -15.46 -7.96 7.86
#